data_c5dc71a57e7b550866e6ff9cc3c07cac
#
_entry.id   c5dc71a57e7b550866e6ff9cc3c07cac
#
_cell.length_a   1.000
_cell.length_b   1.000
_cell.length_c   1.000
_cell.angle_alpha   90.00
_cell.angle_beta   90.00
_cell.angle_gamma   90.00
#
_symmetry.space_group_name_H-M   'P 1'
#
loop_
_entity.id
_entity.type
_entity.pdbx_description
1 polymer ?
#
loop_
_entity_poly.entity_id
_entity_poly.type
_entity_poly.pdbx_seq_one_letter_code
_entity_poly.pdbx_strand_id
1 'polypeptide(L)'
;MKYWLHRIGYLQNISYPLLDKGYLSIGFSEFCTDIFFANVVKKQDWDYMENDFNEYWGFIPITRYNLWRFLAEMKKGDYVVVPSWGTFSVYELCDNLPIMATDKTIDLPETDWNGNKILRDEKTGFLKLENEKKYLDIGYLRKVKLICKDMSRADYADSALTSRMKIRSTNANISDLATNIQNAIKSYKKKKPINLKADILEKSIEIWNNIILDELNPDKYEKLVRWYFRKIRATESYIPPKNSADKIGDVDVIATFENIKTIINVQVKFYKGETSDWAINQINDFSKSKENMSDGYSRQYWVISSSDTFSEKIYNLAKENNILLIGGKQFVSMLINVGIDSLESFEE
;
A
#
# COMPACT_ATOMS: atom_id res chain seq x y z
N MET A 1 20.12 -4.28 17.40
CA MET A 1 19.30 -5.05 16.44
C MET A 1 17.93 -4.39 16.36
N LYS A 2 17.56 -3.88 15.20
CA LYS A 2 16.25 -3.29 14.91
C LYS A 2 15.47 -4.20 13.96
N TYR A 3 14.16 -3.94 13.84
CA TYR A 3 13.28 -4.63 12.92
C TYR A 3 12.67 -3.60 11.97
N TRP A 4 12.74 -3.90 10.69
CA TRP A 4 12.30 -3.02 9.62
C TRP A 4 11.20 -3.68 8.80
N LEU A 5 10.22 -2.91 8.37
CA LEU A 5 9.37 -3.26 7.26
C LEU A 5 10.01 -2.68 5.99
N HIS A 6 10.08 -3.47 4.93
CA HIS A 6 10.44 -2.98 3.61
C HIS A 6 9.47 -3.54 2.57
N ARG A 7 8.71 -2.65 1.94
CA ARG A 7 7.73 -3.03 0.94
C ARG A 7 8.30 -2.84 -0.46
N ILE A 8 8.26 -3.90 -1.25
CA ILE A 8 8.56 -3.86 -2.68
C ILE A 8 7.25 -3.49 -3.40
N GLY A 9 7.07 -2.21 -3.74
CA GLY A 9 5.86 -1.68 -4.40
C GLY A 9 6.08 -1.30 -5.85
N TYR A 10 7.30 -0.97 -6.23
CA TYR A 10 7.68 -0.54 -7.56
C TYR A 10 8.76 -1.47 -8.14
N LEU A 11 8.77 -1.65 -9.47
CA LEU A 11 9.69 -2.56 -10.17
C LEU A 11 9.75 -3.97 -9.53
N GLN A 12 8.58 -4.52 -9.17
CA GLN A 12 8.48 -5.83 -8.52
C GLN A 12 9.12 -6.94 -9.35
N ASN A 13 8.94 -6.88 -10.66
CA ASN A 13 9.52 -7.83 -11.63
C ASN A 13 11.05 -7.89 -11.59
N ILE A 14 11.72 -6.88 -11.03
CA ILE A 14 13.18 -6.80 -10.93
C ILE A 14 13.63 -6.89 -9.46
N SER A 15 12.93 -6.22 -8.55
CA SER A 15 13.29 -6.15 -7.14
C SER A 15 13.18 -7.51 -6.43
N TYR A 16 12.21 -8.37 -6.81
CA TYR A 16 12.15 -9.71 -6.25
C TYR A 16 13.25 -10.64 -6.80
N PRO A 17 13.58 -10.69 -8.11
CA PRO A 17 14.79 -11.37 -8.60
C PRO A 17 16.08 -10.92 -7.92
N LEU A 18 16.25 -9.61 -7.66
CA LEU A 18 17.37 -9.10 -6.88
C LEU A 18 17.35 -9.63 -5.44
N LEU A 19 16.17 -9.67 -4.81
CA LEU A 19 16.01 -10.18 -3.47
C LEU A 19 16.31 -11.68 -3.37
N ASP A 20 15.95 -12.47 -4.40
CA ASP A 20 16.32 -13.90 -4.49
C ASP A 20 17.84 -14.10 -4.66
N LYS A 21 18.55 -13.12 -5.24
CA LYS A 21 20.03 -13.06 -5.27
C LYS A 21 20.64 -12.51 -3.95
N GLY A 22 19.83 -12.17 -2.97
CA GLY A 22 20.28 -11.64 -1.69
C GLY A 22 20.49 -10.12 -1.65
N TYR A 23 19.81 -9.37 -2.53
CA TYR A 23 19.88 -7.92 -2.56
C TYR A 23 18.49 -7.29 -2.36
N LEU A 24 18.30 -6.60 -1.27
CA LEU A 24 17.14 -5.72 -1.06
C LEU A 24 17.41 -4.40 -1.76
N SER A 25 16.45 -3.89 -2.54
CA SER A 25 16.61 -2.72 -3.39
C SER A 25 15.73 -1.54 -2.98
N ILE A 26 16.19 -0.32 -3.29
CA ILE A 26 15.39 0.91 -3.24
C ILE A 26 15.68 1.75 -4.49
N GLY A 27 14.70 2.56 -4.92
CA GLY A 27 14.83 3.49 -6.03
C GLY A 27 15.82 4.63 -5.78
N PHE A 28 15.50 5.82 -6.26
CA PHE A 28 16.33 7.04 -6.18
C PHE A 28 17.63 6.93 -7.00
N SER A 29 17.53 6.37 -8.20
CA SER A 29 18.68 6.19 -9.09
C SER A 29 19.35 7.51 -9.48
N GLU A 30 18.61 8.62 -9.56
CA GLU A 30 19.15 9.95 -9.85
C GLU A 30 20.18 10.42 -8.80
N PHE A 31 20.03 9.96 -7.56
CA PHE A 31 20.94 10.27 -6.43
C PHE A 31 21.99 9.17 -6.21
N CYS A 32 22.12 8.20 -7.11
CA CYS A 32 23.13 7.15 -7.05
C CYS A 32 24.49 7.66 -7.58
N THR A 33 25.09 8.61 -6.87
CA THR A 33 26.38 9.24 -7.21
C THR A 33 27.37 9.09 -6.08
N ASP A 34 28.68 9.12 -6.42
CA ASP A 34 29.76 9.03 -5.41
C ASP A 34 29.70 10.19 -4.38
N ILE A 35 29.31 11.37 -4.83
CA ILE A 35 29.22 12.56 -3.97
C ILE A 35 28.06 12.38 -2.99
N PHE A 36 26.88 11.99 -3.46
CA PHE A 36 25.74 11.73 -2.61
C PHE A 36 26.04 10.60 -1.61
N PHE A 37 26.65 9.53 -2.08
CA PHE A 37 27.04 8.40 -1.22
C PHE A 37 28.03 8.84 -0.13
N ALA A 38 29.02 9.66 -0.47
CA ALA A 38 30.00 10.15 0.49
C ALA A 38 29.37 11.03 1.58
N ASN A 39 28.43 11.90 1.23
CA ASN A 39 27.81 12.81 2.18
C ASN A 39 26.70 12.12 2.97
N VAL A 40 25.75 11.46 2.30
CA VAL A 40 24.56 10.91 2.96
C VAL A 40 24.86 9.59 3.66
N VAL A 41 25.64 8.69 3.03
CA VAL A 41 25.89 7.36 3.60
C VAL A 41 27.05 7.39 4.58
N LYS A 42 28.20 7.96 4.20
CA LYS A 42 29.40 7.92 5.04
C LYS A 42 29.39 8.96 6.14
N LYS A 43 29.00 10.21 5.82
CA LYS A 43 28.94 11.31 6.80
C LYS A 43 27.61 11.39 7.54
N GLN A 44 26.56 10.72 7.04
CA GLN A 44 25.19 10.78 7.57
C GLN A 44 24.65 12.23 7.62
N ASP A 45 24.89 12.98 6.55
CA ASP A 45 24.49 14.37 6.42
C ASP A 45 23.05 14.43 5.86
N TRP A 46 22.11 14.68 6.77
CA TRP A 46 20.69 14.83 6.44
C TRP A 46 20.42 16.10 5.64
N ASP A 47 21.03 17.22 6.05
CA ASP A 47 20.80 18.52 5.42
C ASP A 47 21.31 18.50 3.98
N TYR A 48 22.45 17.85 3.72
CA TYR A 48 22.93 17.64 2.37
C TYR A 48 21.90 16.89 1.52
N MET A 49 21.30 15.83 2.04
CA MET A 49 20.29 15.05 1.32
C MET A 49 19.06 15.90 0.96
N GLU A 50 18.55 16.71 1.90
CA GLU A 50 17.40 17.59 1.65
C GLU A 50 17.72 18.68 0.63
N ASN A 51 18.92 19.27 0.73
CA ASN A 51 19.39 20.28 -0.21
C ASN A 51 19.54 19.72 -1.63
N ASP A 52 20.13 18.54 -1.78
CA ASP A 52 20.31 17.87 -3.07
C ASP A 52 18.97 17.52 -3.73
N PHE A 53 17.97 17.05 -2.96
CA PHE A 53 16.61 16.86 -3.44
C PHE A 53 15.96 18.15 -3.92
N ASN A 54 16.10 19.24 -3.13
CA ASN A 54 15.54 20.53 -3.49
C ASN A 54 16.22 21.13 -4.74
N GLU A 55 17.52 20.95 -4.88
CA GLU A 55 18.28 21.40 -6.06
C GLU A 55 17.85 20.62 -7.32
N TYR A 56 17.72 19.30 -7.23
CA TYR A 56 17.45 18.46 -8.39
C TYR A 56 15.96 18.44 -8.80
N TRP A 57 15.03 18.36 -7.82
CA TRP A 57 13.58 18.27 -8.09
C TRP A 57 12.81 19.58 -7.86
N GLY A 58 13.41 20.58 -7.23
CA GLY A 58 12.73 21.82 -6.84
C GLY A 58 11.83 21.68 -5.61
N PHE A 59 11.83 20.52 -4.95
CA PHE A 59 11.07 20.26 -3.72
C PHE A 59 11.68 19.12 -2.91
N ILE A 60 11.32 19.05 -1.62
CA ILE A 60 11.79 18.01 -0.71
C ILE A 60 10.69 16.95 -0.55
N PRO A 61 10.83 15.73 -1.10
CA PRO A 61 9.79 14.72 -1.05
C PRO A 61 9.67 14.07 0.33
N ILE A 62 8.45 13.70 0.73
CA ILE A 62 8.22 12.94 1.98
C ILE A 62 8.89 11.55 1.94
N THR A 63 9.11 11.02 0.75
CA THR A 63 9.77 9.72 0.54
C THR A 63 11.25 9.72 0.92
N ARG A 64 11.87 10.90 1.15
CA ARG A 64 13.25 11.03 1.65
C ARG A 64 13.50 10.24 2.95
N TYR A 65 12.49 10.15 3.82
CA TYR A 65 12.59 9.33 5.03
C TYR A 65 12.78 7.84 4.73
N ASN A 66 12.24 7.34 3.62
CA ASN A 66 12.45 5.96 3.21
C ASN A 66 13.89 5.74 2.74
N LEU A 67 14.43 6.69 1.96
CA LEU A 67 15.81 6.63 1.52
C LEU A 67 16.78 6.72 2.70
N TRP A 68 16.56 7.69 3.60
CA TRP A 68 17.39 7.86 4.79
C TRP A 68 17.47 6.60 5.66
N ARG A 69 16.31 6.01 5.98
CA ARG A 69 16.28 4.76 6.75
C ARG A 69 17.08 3.66 6.09
N PHE A 70 16.93 3.51 4.78
CA PHE A 70 17.61 2.49 4.00
C PHE A 70 19.13 2.71 3.96
N LEU A 71 19.57 3.96 3.79
CA LEU A 71 20.99 4.30 3.64
C LEU A 71 21.72 4.44 4.98
N ALA A 72 21.11 5.12 5.95
CA ALA A 72 21.80 5.58 7.15
C ALA A 72 21.42 4.82 8.43
N GLU A 73 20.15 4.39 8.56
CA GLU A 73 19.66 3.83 9.82
C GLU A 73 19.73 2.30 9.90
N MET A 74 19.48 1.61 8.79
CA MET A 74 19.55 0.15 8.72
C MET A 74 21.00 -0.32 8.86
N LYS A 75 21.27 -1.32 9.74
CA LYS A 75 22.61 -1.81 10.05
C LYS A 75 22.67 -3.33 9.97
N LYS A 76 23.88 -3.85 9.82
CA LYS A 76 24.17 -5.29 9.86
C LYS A 76 23.55 -5.93 11.11
N GLY A 77 22.90 -7.07 10.92
CA GLY A 77 22.21 -7.83 11.96
C GLY A 77 20.77 -7.35 12.24
N ASP A 78 20.31 -6.27 11.61
CA ASP A 78 18.90 -5.89 11.67
C ASP A 78 18.06 -6.86 10.82
N TYR A 79 16.81 -7.07 11.25
CA TYR A 79 15.85 -7.90 10.53
C TYR A 79 14.97 -7.05 9.63
N VAL A 80 14.64 -7.56 8.44
CA VAL A 80 13.76 -6.90 7.48
C VAL A 80 12.61 -7.82 7.13
N VAL A 81 11.39 -7.38 7.42
CA VAL A 81 10.14 -8.02 7.00
C VAL A 81 9.74 -7.47 5.64
N VAL A 82 9.63 -8.34 4.65
CA VAL A 82 9.20 -8.01 3.29
C VAL A 82 7.83 -8.64 3.05
N PRO A 83 6.74 -7.85 3.08
CA PRO A 83 5.40 -8.34 2.78
C PRO A 83 5.22 -8.60 1.29
N SER A 84 4.48 -9.65 0.96
CA SER A 84 4.06 -10.04 -0.38
C SER A 84 2.56 -10.36 -0.41
N TRP A 85 2.06 -10.97 -1.47
CA TRP A 85 0.66 -11.36 -1.62
C TRP A 85 0.28 -12.48 -0.65
N GLY A 86 -0.49 -12.15 0.39
CA GLY A 86 -0.92 -13.12 1.42
C GLY A 86 0.21 -13.67 2.30
N THR A 87 1.46 -13.40 1.97
CA THR A 87 2.64 -13.91 2.65
C THR A 87 3.58 -12.79 3.10
N PHE A 88 4.66 -13.15 3.78
CA PHE A 88 5.79 -12.27 4.08
C PHE A 88 7.05 -13.10 4.25
N SER A 89 8.17 -12.49 3.95
CA SER A 89 9.49 -13.08 4.15
C SER A 89 10.30 -12.26 5.15
N VAL A 90 11.22 -12.89 5.85
CA VAL A 90 12.12 -12.21 6.78
C VAL A 90 13.54 -12.44 6.36
N TYR A 91 14.29 -11.37 6.33
CA TYR A 91 15.73 -11.34 5.99
C TYR A 91 16.53 -10.70 7.12
N GLU A 92 17.81 -10.96 7.15
CA GLU A 92 18.80 -10.32 8.02
C GLU A 92 19.75 -9.50 7.16
N LEU A 93 20.03 -8.26 7.54
CA LEU A 93 21.02 -7.41 6.86
C LEU A 93 22.43 -7.90 7.12
N CYS A 94 23.22 -8.07 6.06
CA CYS A 94 24.56 -8.62 6.10
C CYS A 94 25.67 -7.56 6.12
N ASP A 95 25.34 -6.31 5.79
CA ASP A 95 26.30 -5.21 5.66
C ASP A 95 25.91 -4.01 6.56
N ASN A 96 26.89 -3.15 6.83
CA ASN A 96 26.67 -1.90 7.55
C ASN A 96 26.35 -0.72 6.63
N LEU A 97 26.80 -0.78 5.37
CA LEU A 97 26.60 0.26 4.38
C LEU A 97 25.86 -0.31 3.17
N PRO A 98 25.00 0.48 2.53
CA PRO A 98 24.40 0.11 1.27
C PRO A 98 25.45 0.01 0.16
N ILE A 99 25.06 -0.61 -0.94
CA ILE A 99 25.85 -0.71 -2.17
C ILE A 99 25.15 0.13 -3.23
N MET A 100 25.89 0.91 -3.98
CA MET A 100 25.37 1.62 -5.14
C MET A 100 24.96 0.62 -6.23
N ALA A 101 23.79 0.79 -6.83
CA ALA A 101 23.33 -0.11 -7.89
C ALA A 101 24.25 -0.09 -9.12
N THR A 102 25.06 0.95 -9.27
CA THR A 102 26.10 1.08 -10.32
C THR A 102 27.35 0.25 -10.08
N ASP A 103 27.51 -0.35 -8.89
CA ASP A 103 28.69 -1.18 -8.57
C ASP A 103 28.70 -2.45 -9.45
N LYS A 104 29.78 -2.62 -10.19
CA LYS A 104 29.98 -3.73 -11.14
C LYS A 104 30.21 -5.08 -10.46
N THR A 105 30.45 -5.12 -9.16
CA THR A 105 30.70 -6.36 -8.40
C THR A 105 29.38 -7.06 -7.97
N ILE A 106 28.23 -6.44 -8.20
CA ILE A 106 26.94 -7.02 -7.86
C ILE A 106 26.58 -8.15 -8.84
N ASP A 107 26.29 -9.33 -8.30
CA ASP A 107 25.75 -10.47 -9.06
C ASP A 107 24.26 -10.21 -9.36
N LEU A 108 23.98 -9.74 -10.58
CA LEU A 108 22.64 -9.42 -11.02
C LEU A 108 21.88 -10.68 -11.45
N PRO A 109 20.55 -10.70 -11.30
CA PRO A 109 19.73 -11.69 -12.00
C PRO A 109 19.84 -11.48 -13.51
N GLU A 110 19.84 -12.58 -14.27
CA GLU A 110 19.96 -12.52 -15.72
C GLU A 110 18.71 -11.90 -16.37
N THR A 111 17.54 -12.22 -15.82
CA THR A 111 16.25 -11.75 -16.34
C THR A 111 15.34 -11.24 -15.20
N ASP A 112 14.38 -10.40 -15.58
CA ASP A 112 13.24 -10.07 -14.77
C ASP A 112 12.20 -11.22 -14.75
N TRP A 113 11.09 -11.06 -14.03
CA TRP A 113 10.01 -12.07 -14.02
C TRP A 113 9.33 -12.31 -15.36
N ASN A 114 9.42 -11.35 -16.27
CA ASN A 114 8.83 -11.43 -17.62
C ASN A 114 9.80 -12.06 -18.65
N GLY A 115 11.00 -12.45 -18.22
CA GLY A 115 12.03 -13.01 -19.09
C GLY A 115 12.86 -11.98 -19.84
N ASN A 116 12.69 -10.67 -19.57
CA ASN A 116 13.51 -9.62 -20.18
C ASN A 116 14.89 -9.61 -19.51
N LYS A 117 15.96 -9.56 -20.31
CA LYS A 117 17.32 -9.50 -19.77
C LYS A 117 17.58 -8.19 -19.05
N ILE A 118 18.20 -8.29 -17.88
CA ILE A 118 18.66 -7.15 -17.09
C ILE A 118 20.12 -6.87 -17.50
N LEU A 119 20.36 -5.68 -18.03
CA LEU A 119 21.67 -5.25 -18.49
C LEU A 119 22.19 -4.11 -17.61
N ARG A 120 23.50 -4.05 -17.50
CA ARG A 120 24.22 -2.91 -16.92
C ARG A 120 24.77 -2.07 -18.07
N ASP A 121 24.50 -0.80 -18.07
CA ASP A 121 25.11 0.13 -19.01
C ASP A 121 26.60 0.27 -18.72
N GLU A 122 27.43 0.09 -19.77
CA GLU A 122 28.90 0.04 -19.60
C GLU A 122 29.48 1.39 -19.17
N LYS A 123 28.87 2.52 -19.58
CA LYS A 123 29.38 3.86 -19.30
C LYS A 123 28.93 4.38 -17.94
N THR A 124 27.65 4.23 -17.64
CA THR A 124 27.05 4.81 -16.43
C THR A 124 26.95 3.82 -15.27
N GLY A 125 26.96 2.52 -15.56
CA GLY A 125 26.74 1.47 -14.57
C GLY A 125 25.26 1.26 -14.19
N PHE A 126 24.35 2.11 -14.64
CA PHE A 126 22.92 1.96 -14.33
C PHE A 126 22.31 0.72 -14.98
N LEU A 127 21.27 0.20 -14.32
CA LEU A 127 20.54 -0.98 -14.80
C LEU A 127 19.47 -0.57 -15.82
N LYS A 128 19.26 -1.41 -16.82
CA LYS A 128 18.19 -1.28 -17.84
C LYS A 128 17.73 -2.64 -18.31
N LEU A 129 16.55 -2.72 -18.88
CA LEU A 129 16.11 -3.91 -19.62
C LEU A 129 16.63 -3.84 -21.07
N GLU A 130 16.93 -5.01 -21.65
CA GLU A 130 17.52 -5.12 -22.99
C GLU A 130 16.76 -4.33 -24.06
N ASN A 131 15.43 -4.33 -23.99
CA ASN A 131 14.55 -3.69 -24.96
C ASN A 131 14.12 -2.27 -24.57
N GLU A 132 14.63 -1.72 -23.47
CA GLU A 132 14.25 -0.40 -22.96
C GLU A 132 15.41 0.60 -23.05
N LYS A 133 15.07 1.84 -23.42
CA LYS A 133 16.04 2.95 -23.42
C LYS A 133 16.20 3.59 -22.05
N LYS A 134 15.17 3.44 -21.19
CA LYS A 134 15.14 4.01 -19.84
C LYS A 134 15.94 3.16 -18.86
N TYR A 135 16.70 3.82 -18.00
CA TYR A 135 17.27 3.16 -16.83
C TYR A 135 16.20 2.80 -15.81
N LEU A 136 16.44 1.70 -15.10
CA LEU A 136 15.61 1.28 -14.00
C LEU A 136 15.86 2.19 -12.78
N ASP A 137 14.80 2.63 -12.13
CA ASP A 137 14.94 3.37 -10.88
C ASP A 137 15.30 2.43 -9.72
N ILE A 138 16.56 1.99 -9.73
CA ILE A 138 17.20 1.24 -8.64
C ILE A 138 18.51 1.95 -8.34
N GLY A 139 18.55 2.67 -7.23
CA GLY A 139 19.73 3.45 -6.83
C GLY A 139 20.63 2.69 -5.87
N TYR A 140 20.06 1.99 -4.90
CA TYR A 140 20.84 1.38 -3.83
C TYR A 140 20.35 -0.01 -3.47
N LEU A 141 21.29 -0.84 -3.00
CA LEU A 141 21.06 -2.22 -2.61
C LEU A 141 21.62 -2.46 -1.19
N ARG A 142 21.02 -3.41 -0.47
CA ARG A 142 21.55 -3.95 0.79
C ARG A 142 21.70 -5.46 0.68
N LYS A 143 22.84 -6.00 1.06
CA LYS A 143 23.00 -7.45 1.15
C LYS A 143 22.15 -8.01 2.28
N VAL A 144 21.37 -9.03 1.97
CA VAL A 144 20.47 -9.68 2.91
C VAL A 144 20.63 -11.19 2.86
N LYS A 145 20.42 -11.84 4.01
CA LYS A 145 20.34 -13.28 4.16
C LYS A 145 18.90 -13.67 4.48
N LEU A 146 18.39 -14.61 3.74
CA LEU A 146 17.06 -15.17 3.99
C LEU A 146 17.00 -15.90 5.33
N ILE A 147 16.03 -15.56 6.17
CA ILE A 147 15.74 -16.23 7.44
C ILE A 147 14.51 -17.14 7.30
N CYS A 148 13.43 -16.62 6.72
CA CYS A 148 12.20 -17.37 6.40
C CYS A 148 11.60 -16.81 5.12
N LYS A 149 11.20 -17.68 4.17
CA LYS A 149 10.60 -17.31 2.89
C LYS A 149 9.10 -17.64 2.90
N ASP A 150 8.29 -16.75 2.33
CA ASP A 150 6.89 -16.94 2.01
C ASP A 150 6.01 -17.48 3.15
N MET A 151 6.25 -16.98 4.37
CA MET A 151 5.41 -17.31 5.52
C MET A 151 3.98 -16.83 5.28
N SER A 152 2.99 -17.73 5.40
CA SER A 152 1.58 -17.35 5.34
C SER A 152 1.27 -16.29 6.41
N ARG A 153 0.71 -15.17 5.98
CA ARG A 153 0.34 -14.08 6.89
C ARG A 153 -0.79 -14.51 7.83
N ALA A 154 -1.75 -15.29 7.32
CA ALA A 154 -2.86 -15.82 8.11
C ALA A 154 -2.37 -16.77 9.21
N ASP A 155 -1.40 -17.63 8.89
CA ASP A 155 -0.92 -18.66 9.81
C ASP A 155 0.11 -18.16 10.82
N TYR A 156 0.99 -17.24 10.41
CA TYR A 156 2.21 -16.91 11.17
C TYR A 156 2.31 -15.47 11.61
N ALA A 157 1.45 -14.55 11.14
CA ALA A 157 1.40 -13.18 11.63
C ALA A 157 0.20 -12.97 12.56
N ASP A 158 0.43 -12.43 13.74
CA ASP A 158 -0.65 -11.97 14.59
C ASP A 158 -1.30 -10.68 14.04
N SER A 159 -2.35 -10.20 14.69
CA SER A 159 -3.10 -9.03 14.24
C SER A 159 -2.26 -7.75 14.21
N ALA A 160 -1.33 -7.58 15.14
CA ALA A 160 -0.47 -6.40 15.21
C ALA A 160 0.53 -6.38 14.04
N LEU A 161 1.21 -7.49 13.78
CA LEU A 161 2.15 -7.64 12.68
C LEU A 161 1.41 -7.55 11.33
N THR A 162 0.23 -8.19 11.21
CA THR A 162 -0.60 -8.12 10.00
C THR A 162 -1.03 -6.68 9.69
N SER A 163 -1.47 -5.92 10.68
CA SER A 163 -1.82 -4.50 10.52
C SER A 163 -0.62 -3.67 10.10
N ARG A 164 0.54 -3.88 10.72
CA ARG A 164 1.75 -3.13 10.39
C ARG A 164 2.22 -3.38 8.96
N MET A 165 2.08 -4.60 8.45
CA MET A 165 2.41 -4.95 7.06
C MET A 165 1.49 -4.26 6.02
N LYS A 166 0.36 -3.69 6.42
CA LYS A 166 -0.57 -2.97 5.52
C LYS A 166 -0.21 -1.49 5.32
N ILE A 167 0.71 -0.92 6.11
CA ILE A 167 1.11 0.48 5.94
C ILE A 167 1.73 0.70 4.56
N ARG A 168 1.45 1.89 3.96
CA ARG A 168 1.86 2.19 2.58
C ARG A 168 3.30 2.72 2.45
N SER A 169 4.04 2.90 3.53
CA SER A 169 5.44 3.34 3.48
C SER A 169 6.33 2.26 2.85
N THR A 170 7.32 2.66 2.05
CA THR A 170 8.30 1.74 1.48
C THR A 170 9.07 1.04 2.59
N ASN A 171 9.52 1.79 3.62
CA ASN A 171 10.11 1.18 4.81
C ASN A 171 9.67 1.90 6.09
N ALA A 172 9.68 1.17 7.19
CA ALA A 172 9.37 1.69 8.52
C ALA A 172 10.13 0.91 9.59
N ASN A 173 10.48 1.58 10.68
CA ASN A 173 10.94 0.91 11.87
C ASN A 173 9.74 0.24 12.56
N ILE A 174 9.84 -1.07 12.78
CA ILE A 174 8.81 -1.89 13.42
C ILE A 174 9.39 -2.69 14.61
N SER A 175 10.40 -2.12 15.26
CA SER A 175 11.09 -2.77 16.38
C SER A 175 10.20 -2.96 17.61
N ASP A 176 9.13 -2.20 17.72
CA ASP A 176 8.03 -2.40 18.68
C ASP A 176 7.33 -3.77 18.51
N LEU A 177 7.42 -4.39 17.33
CA LEU A 177 6.90 -5.72 17.03
C LEU A 177 7.97 -6.81 17.02
N ALA A 178 9.14 -6.58 17.62
CA ALA A 178 10.25 -7.53 17.65
C ALA A 178 9.81 -8.92 18.16
N THR A 179 9.08 -8.97 19.26
CA THR A 179 8.57 -10.22 19.84
C THR A 179 7.59 -10.93 18.90
N ASN A 180 6.69 -10.20 18.23
CA ASN A 180 5.72 -10.75 17.28
C ASN A 180 6.43 -11.38 16.07
N ILE A 181 7.46 -10.71 15.54
CA ILE A 181 8.26 -11.21 14.43
C ILE A 181 9.06 -12.47 14.83
N GLN A 182 9.70 -12.46 16.00
CA GLN A 182 10.44 -13.63 16.49
C GLN A 182 9.51 -14.83 16.75
N ASN A 183 8.31 -14.60 17.27
CA ASN A 183 7.30 -15.64 17.45
C ASN A 183 6.84 -16.19 16.10
N ALA A 184 6.63 -15.35 15.08
CA ALA A 184 6.30 -15.78 13.73
C ALA A 184 7.39 -16.68 13.13
N ILE A 185 8.65 -16.27 13.23
CA ILE A 185 9.81 -17.04 12.76
C ILE A 185 9.87 -18.41 13.47
N LYS A 186 9.73 -18.40 14.80
CA LYS A 186 9.78 -19.61 15.63
C LYS A 186 8.65 -20.58 15.27
N SER A 187 7.43 -20.07 15.10
CA SER A 187 6.24 -20.86 14.77
C SER A 187 6.33 -21.43 13.35
N TYR A 188 6.81 -20.65 12.39
CA TYR A 188 7.05 -21.10 11.02
C TYR A 188 8.07 -22.24 10.98
N LYS A 189 9.23 -22.08 11.65
CA LYS A 189 10.26 -23.12 11.73
C LYS A 189 9.75 -24.39 12.38
N LYS A 190 8.79 -24.29 13.30
CA LYS A 190 8.14 -25.43 13.96
C LYS A 190 6.93 -25.97 13.21
N LYS A 191 6.53 -25.34 12.07
CA LYS A 191 5.30 -25.62 11.33
C LYS A 191 4.03 -25.59 12.21
N LYS A 192 3.98 -24.65 13.16
CA LYS A 192 2.85 -24.46 14.08
C LYS A 192 2.23 -23.07 13.83
N PRO A 193 1.08 -22.95 13.15
CA PRO A 193 0.38 -21.68 12.97
C PRO A 193 0.05 -21.01 14.29
N ILE A 194 0.06 -19.66 14.30
CA ILE A 194 -0.21 -18.85 15.50
C ILE A 194 -1.51 -18.06 15.42
N ASN A 195 -2.09 -17.96 14.24
CA ASN A 195 -3.18 -17.01 14.03
C ASN A 195 -4.42 -17.63 13.37
N LEU A 196 -5.06 -18.59 14.09
CA LEU A 196 -6.35 -19.16 13.67
C LEU A 196 -7.44 -18.09 13.46
N LYS A 197 -7.40 -17.00 14.24
CA LYS A 197 -8.39 -15.92 14.11
C LYS A 197 -8.26 -15.19 12.78
N ALA A 198 -7.05 -14.97 12.26
CA ALA A 198 -6.85 -14.33 10.97
C ALA A 198 -7.36 -15.23 9.82
N ASP A 199 -7.11 -16.54 9.89
CA ASP A 199 -7.60 -17.51 8.91
C ASP A 199 -9.15 -17.56 8.88
N ILE A 200 -9.78 -17.58 10.06
CA ILE A 200 -11.25 -17.53 10.18
C ILE A 200 -11.79 -16.22 9.60
N LEU A 201 -11.15 -15.08 9.90
CA LEU A 201 -11.58 -13.78 9.40
C LEU A 201 -11.47 -13.71 7.87
N GLU A 202 -10.38 -14.20 7.28
CA GLU A 202 -10.20 -14.21 5.83
C GLU A 202 -11.28 -15.04 5.12
N LYS A 203 -11.57 -16.25 5.63
CA LYS A 203 -12.65 -17.09 5.12
C LYS A 203 -14.03 -16.44 5.32
N SER A 204 -14.25 -15.78 6.44
CA SER A 204 -15.49 -15.05 6.70
C SER A 204 -15.68 -13.90 5.70
N ILE A 205 -14.63 -13.15 5.41
CA ILE A 205 -14.67 -12.07 4.40
C ILE A 205 -15.06 -12.63 3.03
N GLU A 206 -14.48 -13.75 2.63
CA GLU A 206 -14.80 -14.39 1.34
C GLU A 206 -16.25 -14.87 1.25
N ILE A 207 -16.74 -15.51 2.30
CA ILE A 207 -18.14 -15.99 2.39
C ILE A 207 -19.09 -14.79 2.34
N TRP A 208 -18.88 -13.78 3.17
CA TRP A 208 -19.74 -12.59 3.20
C TRP A 208 -19.73 -11.82 1.88
N ASN A 209 -18.57 -11.70 1.24
CA ASN A 209 -18.48 -11.03 -0.06
C ASN A 209 -19.33 -11.75 -1.13
N ASN A 210 -19.30 -13.06 -1.14
CA ASN A 210 -20.12 -13.86 -2.06
C ASN A 210 -21.62 -13.71 -1.77
N ILE A 211 -22.02 -13.79 -0.50
CA ILE A 211 -23.41 -13.58 -0.09
C ILE A 211 -23.91 -12.17 -0.52
N ILE A 212 -23.12 -11.12 -0.30
CA ILE A 212 -23.47 -9.76 -0.71
C ILE A 212 -23.66 -9.68 -2.23
N LEU A 213 -22.77 -10.30 -3.01
CA LEU A 213 -22.85 -10.29 -4.48
C LEU A 213 -24.03 -11.09 -5.02
N ASP A 214 -24.50 -12.09 -4.30
CA ASP A 214 -25.59 -12.97 -4.75
C ASP A 214 -26.97 -12.50 -4.27
N GLU A 215 -27.07 -11.93 -3.07
CA GLU A 215 -28.34 -11.56 -2.43
C GLU A 215 -28.73 -10.09 -2.59
N LEU A 216 -27.76 -9.19 -2.84
CA LEU A 216 -28.03 -7.77 -2.95
C LEU A 216 -28.18 -7.30 -4.41
N ASN A 217 -28.84 -6.15 -4.55
CA ASN A 217 -28.89 -5.34 -5.77
C ASN A 217 -28.25 -3.97 -5.49
N PRO A 218 -28.08 -3.11 -6.51
CA PRO A 218 -27.48 -1.77 -6.31
C PRO A 218 -28.13 -0.96 -5.21
N ASP A 219 -29.47 -0.87 -5.17
CA ASP A 219 -30.17 -0.06 -4.17
C ASP A 219 -30.00 -0.61 -2.75
N LYS A 220 -30.00 -1.94 -2.58
CA LYS A 220 -29.72 -2.57 -1.29
C LYS A 220 -28.26 -2.37 -0.86
N TYR A 221 -27.33 -2.39 -1.80
CA TYR A 221 -25.93 -2.15 -1.50
C TYR A 221 -25.65 -0.70 -1.07
N GLU A 222 -26.32 0.30 -1.67
CA GLU A 222 -26.30 1.68 -1.19
C GLU A 222 -26.82 1.79 0.26
N LYS A 223 -27.92 1.09 0.58
CA LYS A 223 -28.47 1.03 1.95
C LYS A 223 -27.49 0.38 2.92
N LEU A 224 -26.78 -0.68 2.52
CA LEU A 224 -25.74 -1.33 3.32
C LEU A 224 -24.57 -0.38 3.61
N VAL A 225 -24.14 0.41 2.61
CA VAL A 225 -23.12 1.44 2.80
C VAL A 225 -23.61 2.52 3.76
N ARG A 226 -24.86 2.99 3.63
CA ARG A 226 -25.45 3.94 4.58
C ARG A 226 -25.50 3.37 6.01
N TRP A 227 -25.93 2.11 6.17
CA TRP A 227 -25.97 1.41 7.45
C TRP A 227 -24.57 1.35 8.09
N TYR A 228 -23.53 1.05 7.34
CA TYR A 228 -22.15 1.05 7.83
C TYR A 228 -21.78 2.39 8.47
N PHE A 229 -22.10 3.52 7.84
CA PHE A 229 -21.81 4.83 8.40
C PHE A 229 -22.58 5.11 9.69
N ARG A 230 -23.80 4.64 9.80
CA ARG A 230 -24.57 4.69 11.06
C ARG A 230 -23.90 3.88 12.17
N LYS A 231 -23.42 2.70 11.85
CA LYS A 231 -22.72 1.82 12.82
C LYS A 231 -21.42 2.43 13.33
N ILE A 232 -20.69 3.17 12.49
CA ILE A 232 -19.50 3.93 12.92
C ILE A 232 -19.85 5.30 13.50
N ARG A 233 -21.11 5.53 13.85
CA ARG A 233 -21.62 6.73 14.56
C ARG A 233 -21.53 8.02 13.75
N ALA A 234 -21.80 7.98 12.43
CA ALA A 234 -22.11 9.20 11.70
C ALA A 234 -23.32 9.89 12.37
N THR A 235 -23.21 11.20 12.57
CA THR A 235 -24.30 12.01 13.14
C THR A 235 -25.51 11.98 12.24
N GLU A 236 -25.28 12.00 10.93
CA GLU A 236 -26.28 11.83 9.89
C GLU A 236 -25.72 10.97 8.75
N SER A 237 -26.57 10.10 8.18
CA SER A 237 -26.22 9.33 6.99
C SER A 237 -27.49 9.10 6.15
N TYR A 238 -27.45 9.53 4.88
CA TYR A 238 -28.59 9.44 3.98
C TYR A 238 -28.19 9.16 2.54
N ILE A 239 -29.17 8.70 1.74
CA ILE A 239 -29.07 8.50 0.29
C ILE A 239 -29.76 9.68 -0.37
N PRO A 240 -29.04 10.53 -1.13
CA PRO A 240 -29.63 11.67 -1.81
C PRO A 240 -30.69 11.25 -2.84
N PRO A 241 -31.71 12.07 -3.11
CA PRO A 241 -32.69 11.80 -4.17
C PRO A 241 -32.02 11.69 -5.54
N LYS A 242 -32.33 10.66 -6.31
CA LYS A 242 -31.73 10.37 -7.63
C LYS A 242 -32.09 11.35 -8.73
N ASN A 243 -33.18 12.14 -8.56
CA ASN A 243 -33.83 12.97 -9.61
C ASN A 243 -33.77 14.48 -9.33
N SER A 244 -32.64 15.10 -9.13
CA SER A 244 -32.54 16.57 -9.15
C SER A 244 -31.99 17.03 -10.51
N ALA A 245 -32.72 17.96 -11.18
CA ALA A 245 -32.39 18.43 -12.52
C ALA A 245 -31.07 19.18 -12.68
N ASP A 246 -30.41 19.55 -11.56
CA ASP A 246 -29.18 20.35 -11.52
C ASP A 246 -28.00 19.57 -10.93
N LYS A 247 -27.95 18.22 -11.04
CA LYS A 247 -26.87 17.42 -10.49
C LYS A 247 -25.56 17.60 -11.28
N ILE A 248 -24.62 18.32 -10.69
CA ILE A 248 -23.22 18.28 -11.11
C ILE A 248 -22.54 17.11 -10.34
N GLY A 249 -22.30 16.00 -11.03
CA GLY A 249 -21.75 14.78 -10.43
C GLY A 249 -22.78 13.94 -9.66
N ASP A 250 -22.39 12.75 -9.24
CA ASP A 250 -23.28 11.83 -8.52
C ASP A 250 -22.64 11.32 -7.22
N VAL A 251 -23.43 11.27 -6.15
CA VAL A 251 -23.08 10.74 -4.84
C VAL A 251 -24.28 9.92 -4.36
N ASP A 252 -24.00 8.66 -3.99
CA ASP A 252 -25.05 7.72 -3.61
C ASP A 252 -25.29 7.71 -2.09
N VAL A 253 -24.26 8.01 -1.28
CA VAL A 253 -24.39 8.11 0.18
C VAL A 253 -23.59 9.31 0.69
N ILE A 254 -24.21 10.08 1.61
CA ILE A 254 -23.54 11.15 2.34
C ILE A 254 -23.59 10.84 3.83
N ALA A 255 -22.43 10.91 4.49
CA ALA A 255 -22.31 10.69 5.94
C ALA A 255 -21.61 11.88 6.62
N THR A 256 -22.22 12.45 7.64
CA THR A 256 -21.73 13.59 8.40
C THR A 256 -21.28 13.16 9.78
N PHE A 257 -20.08 13.57 10.16
CA PHE A 257 -19.49 13.37 11.49
C PHE A 257 -19.27 14.73 12.15
N GLU A 258 -20.27 15.17 12.90
CA GLU A 258 -20.29 16.50 13.51
C GLU A 258 -19.14 16.73 14.47
N ASN A 259 -18.79 15.70 15.27
CA ASN A 259 -17.75 15.77 16.30
C ASN A 259 -16.34 16.06 15.73
N ILE A 260 -16.09 15.67 14.49
CA ILE A 260 -14.80 15.86 13.82
C ILE A 260 -14.92 16.78 12.60
N LYS A 261 -16.09 17.43 12.43
CA LYS A 261 -16.38 18.33 11.31
C LYS A 261 -16.00 17.72 9.94
N THR A 262 -16.42 16.48 9.70
CA THR A 262 -16.09 15.76 8.47
C THR A 262 -17.36 15.27 7.78
N ILE A 263 -17.42 15.47 6.46
CA ILE A 263 -18.46 14.90 5.58
C ILE A 263 -17.77 13.91 4.63
N ILE A 264 -18.30 12.70 4.58
CA ILE A 264 -17.85 11.66 3.64
C ILE A 264 -18.90 11.51 2.56
N ASN A 265 -18.51 11.77 1.31
CA ASN A 265 -19.33 11.63 0.13
C ASN A 265 -18.92 10.34 -0.59
N VAL A 266 -19.87 9.45 -0.85
CA VAL A 266 -19.58 8.10 -1.35
C VAL A 266 -20.30 7.84 -2.66
N GLN A 267 -19.56 7.44 -3.67
CA GLN A 267 -20.09 6.82 -4.87
C GLN A 267 -20.06 5.30 -4.68
N VAL A 268 -21.17 4.64 -4.89
CA VAL A 268 -21.34 3.19 -4.72
C VAL A 268 -21.38 2.50 -6.07
N LYS A 269 -20.67 1.42 -6.23
CA LYS A 269 -20.69 0.59 -7.45
C LYS A 269 -20.94 -0.88 -7.09
N PHE A 270 -22.02 -1.41 -7.63
CA PHE A 270 -22.42 -2.79 -7.41
C PHE A 270 -22.46 -3.55 -8.73
N TYR A 271 -21.41 -4.36 -8.99
CA TYR A 271 -21.34 -5.29 -10.12
C TYR A 271 -20.22 -6.32 -9.97
N LYS A 272 -20.27 -7.35 -10.81
CA LYS A 272 -19.22 -8.37 -10.91
C LYS A 272 -18.30 -7.95 -12.06
N GLY A 273 -17.05 -7.57 -11.76
CA GLY A 273 -16.06 -7.20 -12.77
C GLY A 273 -15.20 -6.01 -12.36
N GLU A 274 -14.47 -5.44 -13.32
CA GLU A 274 -13.58 -4.30 -13.09
C GLU A 274 -14.37 -3.00 -12.92
N THR A 275 -14.02 -2.19 -11.91
CA THR A 275 -14.62 -0.88 -11.67
C THR A 275 -14.16 0.10 -12.75
N SER A 276 -15.10 0.79 -13.42
CA SER A 276 -14.79 1.77 -14.45
C SER A 276 -14.35 3.12 -13.89
N ASP A 277 -13.64 3.92 -14.71
CA ASP A 277 -13.24 5.29 -14.36
C ASP A 277 -14.41 6.26 -14.21
N TRP A 278 -15.59 5.90 -14.74
CA TRP A 278 -16.81 6.70 -14.62
C TRP A 278 -17.19 7.03 -13.16
N ALA A 279 -17.03 6.08 -12.23
CA ALA A 279 -17.31 6.30 -10.82
C ALA A 279 -16.42 7.41 -10.21
N ILE A 280 -15.15 7.44 -10.59
CA ILE A 280 -14.21 8.45 -10.11
C ILE A 280 -14.55 9.81 -10.70
N ASN A 281 -14.86 9.85 -11.98
CA ASN A 281 -15.22 11.10 -12.66
C ASN A 281 -16.49 11.72 -12.04
N GLN A 282 -17.52 10.92 -11.77
CA GLN A 282 -18.73 11.40 -11.13
C GLN A 282 -18.51 12.04 -9.76
N ILE A 283 -17.78 11.35 -8.87
CA ILE A 283 -17.51 11.88 -7.54
C ILE A 283 -16.51 13.04 -7.57
N ASN A 284 -15.62 13.09 -8.56
CA ASN A 284 -14.70 14.20 -8.78
C ASN A 284 -15.46 15.46 -9.25
N ASP A 285 -16.41 15.32 -10.17
CA ASP A 285 -17.25 16.44 -10.61
C ASP A 285 -18.09 16.98 -9.45
N PHE A 286 -18.63 16.08 -8.62
CA PHE A 286 -19.32 16.48 -7.40
C PHE A 286 -18.36 17.22 -6.42
N SER A 287 -17.12 16.77 -6.27
CA SER A 287 -16.14 17.41 -5.39
C SER A 287 -15.86 18.85 -5.80
N LYS A 288 -15.67 19.09 -7.10
CA LYS A 288 -15.45 20.43 -7.66
C LYS A 288 -16.64 21.36 -7.43
N SER A 289 -17.87 20.85 -7.47
CA SER A 289 -19.07 21.63 -7.18
C SER A 289 -19.15 22.12 -5.73
N LYS A 290 -18.38 21.50 -4.82
CA LYS A 290 -18.35 21.81 -3.38
C LYS A 290 -17.06 22.50 -2.91
N GLU A 291 -16.14 22.76 -3.82
CA GLU A 291 -14.80 23.29 -3.51
C GLU A 291 -14.82 24.65 -2.80
N ASN A 292 -15.83 25.48 -3.06
CA ASN A 292 -15.97 26.82 -2.49
C ASN A 292 -16.91 26.90 -1.27
N MET A 293 -17.33 25.77 -0.70
CA MET A 293 -18.19 25.79 0.49
C MET A 293 -17.37 26.08 1.77
N SER A 294 -17.62 27.23 2.36
CA SER A 294 -17.01 27.65 3.64
C SER A 294 -17.97 27.39 4.81
N ASP A 295 -18.24 26.11 5.08
CA ASP A 295 -19.13 25.67 6.17
C ASP A 295 -18.38 25.06 7.37
N GLY A 296 -17.04 25.08 7.33
CA GLY A 296 -16.20 24.55 8.40
C GLY A 296 -16.05 23.03 8.43
N TYR A 297 -16.53 22.32 7.39
CA TYR A 297 -16.37 20.87 7.27
C TYR A 297 -15.23 20.49 6.34
N SER A 298 -14.43 19.51 6.74
CA SER A 298 -13.55 18.76 5.84
C SER A 298 -14.36 17.76 5.04
N ARG A 299 -14.12 17.67 3.73
CA ARG A 299 -14.81 16.73 2.85
C ARG A 299 -13.89 15.63 2.38
N GLN A 300 -14.39 14.38 2.44
CA GLN A 300 -13.73 13.20 1.90
C GLN A 300 -14.60 12.60 0.80
N TYR A 301 -13.96 12.00 -0.19
CA TYR A 301 -14.61 11.40 -1.35
C TYR A 301 -14.17 9.95 -1.48
N TRP A 302 -15.15 9.05 -1.43
CA TRP A 302 -14.90 7.60 -1.45
C TRP A 302 -15.63 6.96 -2.61
N VAL A 303 -15.02 5.94 -3.22
CA VAL A 303 -15.68 5.00 -4.12
C VAL A 303 -15.68 3.64 -3.42
N ILE A 304 -16.86 3.11 -3.13
CA ILE A 304 -17.05 1.77 -2.58
C ILE A 304 -17.60 0.87 -3.68
N SER A 305 -16.81 -0.13 -4.08
CA SER A 305 -17.18 -1.10 -5.09
C SER A 305 -17.40 -2.48 -4.48
N SER A 306 -18.38 -3.23 -4.98
CA SER A 306 -18.53 -4.66 -4.65
C SER A 306 -17.45 -5.53 -5.32
N SER A 307 -16.74 -4.99 -6.31
CA SER A 307 -15.58 -5.64 -6.95
C SER A 307 -14.28 -5.27 -6.23
N ASP A 308 -13.33 -6.21 -6.20
CA ASP A 308 -11.96 -5.95 -5.71
C ASP A 308 -11.00 -5.52 -6.82
N THR A 309 -11.45 -5.55 -8.09
CA THR A 309 -10.60 -5.31 -9.25
C THR A 309 -10.66 -3.83 -9.67
N PHE A 310 -9.53 -3.16 -9.53
CA PHE A 310 -9.29 -1.81 -10.03
C PHE A 310 -8.05 -1.82 -10.90
N SER A 311 -8.13 -1.25 -12.10
CA SER A 311 -6.94 -1.09 -12.94
C SER A 311 -5.95 -0.07 -12.36
N GLU A 312 -4.71 -0.14 -12.81
CA GLU A 312 -3.67 0.84 -12.42
C GLU A 312 -4.09 2.27 -12.78
N LYS A 313 -4.74 2.44 -13.93
CA LYS A 313 -5.30 3.72 -14.38
C LYS A 313 -6.29 4.28 -13.35
N ILE A 314 -7.18 3.44 -12.82
CA ILE A 314 -8.18 3.83 -11.82
C ILE A 314 -7.53 4.21 -10.50
N TYR A 315 -6.52 3.46 -10.05
CA TYR A 315 -5.76 3.80 -8.86
C TYR A 315 -5.06 5.15 -8.97
N ASN A 316 -4.42 5.41 -10.11
CA ASN A 316 -3.73 6.67 -10.36
C ASN A 316 -4.71 7.84 -10.41
N LEU A 317 -5.83 7.70 -11.13
CA LEU A 317 -6.86 8.72 -11.23
C LEU A 317 -7.49 9.04 -9.86
N ALA A 318 -7.78 8.03 -9.04
CA ALA A 318 -8.30 8.23 -7.70
C ALA A 318 -7.29 8.93 -6.79
N LYS A 319 -6.02 8.58 -6.89
CA LYS A 319 -4.93 9.20 -6.12
C LYS A 319 -4.74 10.67 -6.50
N GLU A 320 -4.76 11.00 -7.79
CA GLU A 320 -4.65 12.37 -8.30
C GLU A 320 -5.79 13.27 -7.80
N ASN A 321 -6.98 12.71 -7.62
CA ASN A 321 -8.17 13.43 -7.18
C ASN A 321 -8.47 13.27 -5.68
N ASN A 322 -7.57 12.71 -4.87
CA ASN A 322 -7.74 12.46 -3.44
C ASN A 322 -8.99 11.63 -3.09
N ILE A 323 -9.35 10.67 -3.95
CA ILE A 323 -10.49 9.78 -3.78
C ILE A 323 -10.01 8.47 -3.16
N LEU A 324 -10.67 8.01 -2.09
CA LEU A 324 -10.41 6.72 -1.46
C LEU A 324 -11.17 5.62 -2.20
N LEU A 325 -10.43 4.61 -2.70
CA LEU A 325 -11.03 3.40 -3.28
C LEU A 325 -11.14 2.31 -2.21
N ILE A 326 -12.30 1.70 -2.13
CA ILE A 326 -12.61 0.58 -1.22
C ILE A 326 -13.21 -0.54 -2.07
N GLY A 327 -12.51 -1.67 -2.17
CA GLY A 327 -12.99 -2.87 -2.84
C GLY A 327 -13.94 -3.72 -1.98
N GLY A 328 -14.59 -4.68 -2.59
CA GLY A 328 -15.63 -5.50 -1.95
C GLY A 328 -15.14 -6.22 -0.70
N LYS A 329 -14.05 -6.95 -0.78
CA LYS A 329 -13.47 -7.64 0.40
C LYS A 329 -12.99 -6.68 1.49
N GLN A 330 -12.49 -5.50 1.10
CA GLN A 330 -12.12 -4.48 2.07
C GLN A 330 -13.35 -3.93 2.77
N PHE A 331 -14.43 -3.65 2.04
CA PHE A 331 -15.68 -3.18 2.62
C PHE A 331 -16.32 -4.24 3.52
N VAL A 332 -16.32 -5.52 3.11
CA VAL A 332 -16.77 -6.64 3.96
C VAL A 332 -15.96 -6.72 5.27
N SER A 333 -14.64 -6.55 5.21
CA SER A 333 -13.82 -6.48 6.43
C SER A 333 -14.24 -5.34 7.35
N MET A 334 -14.62 -4.19 6.78
CA MET A 334 -15.15 -3.05 7.53
C MET A 334 -16.51 -3.37 8.17
N LEU A 335 -17.39 -4.05 7.46
CA LEU A 335 -18.70 -4.51 7.96
C LEU A 335 -18.57 -5.50 9.12
N ILE A 336 -17.70 -6.49 8.99
CA ILE A 336 -17.42 -7.47 10.06
C ILE A 336 -16.90 -6.75 11.31
N ASN A 337 -16.03 -5.77 11.15
CA ASN A 337 -15.46 -5.02 12.26
C ASN A 337 -16.50 -4.17 13.03
N VAL A 338 -17.60 -3.77 12.39
CA VAL A 338 -18.71 -3.04 13.04
C VAL A 338 -19.84 -3.97 13.47
N GLY A 339 -19.66 -5.29 13.33
CA GLY A 339 -20.56 -6.31 13.87
C GLY A 339 -21.79 -6.55 12.99
N ILE A 340 -21.60 -6.66 11.66
CA ILE A 340 -22.67 -7.16 10.79
C ILE A 340 -22.95 -8.64 11.13
N ASP A 341 -24.21 -8.96 11.34
CA ASP A 341 -24.68 -10.30 11.71
C ASP A 341 -25.69 -10.88 10.70
N SER A 342 -26.43 -10.01 9.98
CA SER A 342 -27.37 -10.42 8.94
C SER A 342 -27.50 -9.35 7.86
N LEU A 343 -28.02 -9.72 6.67
CA LEU A 343 -28.38 -8.79 5.62
C LEU A 343 -29.74 -8.12 5.84
N GLU A 344 -30.50 -8.54 6.84
CA GLU A 344 -31.79 -7.93 7.20
C GLU A 344 -31.60 -6.66 8.07
N SER A 345 -30.47 -6.59 8.78
CA SER A 345 -30.20 -5.52 9.77
C SER A 345 -30.03 -4.11 9.16
N PHE A 346 -29.89 -3.97 7.85
CA PHE A 346 -29.74 -2.66 7.18
C PHE A 346 -31.00 -2.18 6.42
N GLU A 347 -32.07 -2.98 6.39
CA GLU A 347 -33.32 -2.59 5.72
C GLU A 347 -34.15 -1.59 6.55
N GLU A 348 -33.84 -1.44 7.84
CA GLU A 348 -34.39 -0.41 8.74
C GLU A 348 -33.64 0.94 8.55
#